data_37b7bcb8657989a8dff952671109d4da
#
_entry.id   37b7bcb8657989a8dff952671109d4da
#
_cell.length_a   1.000
_cell.length_b   1.000
_cell.length_c   1.000
_cell.angle_alpha   90.00
_cell.angle_beta   90.00
_cell.angle_gamma   90.00
#
_symmetry.space_group_name_H-M   'P 1'
#
loop_
_entity.id
_entity.type
_entity.pdbx_description
1 polymer ?
#
loop_
_entity_poly.entity_id
_entity_poly.type
_entity_poly.pdbx_seq_one_letter_code
_entity_poly.pdbx_strand_id
1 'polypeptide(L)'
;MTTKSSGFSLIELLVVVAIIGILSAVATLSYQGYVSGTKKKSTENAMQQIALLQTEYLSNTGDYFYNEKEAPGATGPDDALDACTPSTTGGDGSLGSSEEIEAKMFDEGDIITEEIGYWICVASYKGSSFIIVAEKASEDTTDTERCKMAMTGNSNWYRNEHC
;
A
#
# COMPACT_ATOMS: atom_id res chain seq x y z
N MET A 1 51.41 -32.26 -23.05
CA MET A 1 50.80 -32.10 -21.74
C MET A 1 49.31 -32.32 -21.86
N THR A 2 48.80 -33.51 -21.44
CA THR A 2 47.38 -33.83 -21.47
C THR A 2 46.77 -33.35 -20.16
N THR A 3 45.97 -32.29 -20.20
CA THR A 3 45.16 -31.86 -19.07
C THR A 3 44.05 -32.91 -18.78
N LYS A 4 44.13 -33.51 -17.63
CA LYS A 4 43.14 -34.46 -17.14
C LYS A 4 41.88 -33.63 -16.75
N SER A 5 40.81 -33.66 -17.57
CA SER A 5 39.51 -33.09 -17.18
C SER A 5 38.85 -34.08 -16.19
N SER A 6 38.74 -33.68 -14.94
CA SER A 6 37.93 -34.38 -13.95
C SER A 6 36.45 -34.04 -14.22
N GLY A 7 35.64 -35.01 -14.61
CA GLY A 7 34.19 -34.87 -14.73
C GLY A 7 33.52 -34.89 -13.37
N PHE A 8 32.35 -34.23 -13.26
CA PHE A 8 31.51 -34.26 -12.06
C PHE A 8 30.97 -35.68 -11.82
N SER A 9 30.95 -36.10 -10.56
CA SER A 9 30.33 -37.36 -10.15
C SER A 9 28.80 -37.22 -10.16
N LEU A 10 28.09 -38.27 -10.58
CA LEU A 10 26.63 -38.28 -10.59
C LEU A 10 26.04 -38.04 -9.17
N ILE A 11 26.71 -38.57 -8.14
CA ILE A 11 26.29 -38.37 -6.75
C ILE A 11 26.47 -36.90 -6.28
N GLU A 12 27.52 -36.24 -6.74
CA GLU A 12 27.74 -34.80 -6.44
C GLU A 12 26.61 -33.92 -6.99
N LEU A 13 26.17 -34.22 -8.23
CA LEU A 13 25.06 -33.51 -8.84
C LEU A 13 23.75 -33.78 -8.07
N LEU A 14 23.51 -35.02 -7.69
CA LEU A 14 22.29 -35.43 -6.97
C LEU A 14 22.19 -34.73 -5.61
N VAL A 15 23.29 -34.65 -4.85
CA VAL A 15 23.30 -33.95 -3.56
C VAL A 15 23.07 -32.47 -3.71
N VAL A 16 23.66 -31.84 -4.72
CA VAL A 16 23.46 -30.40 -4.98
C VAL A 16 22.00 -30.08 -5.29
N VAL A 17 21.36 -30.83 -6.19
CA VAL A 17 19.94 -30.60 -6.53
C VAL A 17 19.02 -30.85 -5.35
N ALA A 18 19.35 -31.84 -4.49
CA ALA A 18 18.58 -32.11 -3.29
C ALA A 18 18.62 -30.93 -2.29
N ILE A 19 19.80 -30.35 -2.07
CA ILE A 19 19.97 -29.19 -1.19
C ILE A 19 19.23 -27.98 -1.76
N ILE A 20 19.38 -27.70 -3.07
CA ILE A 20 18.68 -26.57 -3.73
C ILE A 20 17.16 -26.77 -3.63
N GLY A 21 16.67 -28.00 -3.81
CA GLY A 21 15.24 -28.30 -3.68
C GLY A 21 14.69 -27.97 -2.29
N ILE A 22 15.39 -28.35 -1.22
CA ILE A 22 15.00 -28.06 0.16
C ILE A 22 15.04 -26.56 0.43
N LEU A 23 16.11 -25.86 0.03
CA LEU A 23 16.24 -24.42 0.24
C LEU A 23 15.15 -23.63 -0.51
N SER A 24 14.84 -24.03 -1.74
CA SER A 24 13.78 -23.40 -2.54
C SER A 24 12.40 -23.54 -1.89
N ALA A 25 12.10 -24.70 -1.30
CA ALA A 25 10.82 -24.94 -0.63
C ALA A 25 10.62 -23.99 0.59
N VAL A 26 11.67 -23.75 1.37
CA VAL A 26 11.61 -22.84 2.53
C VAL A 26 11.60 -21.36 2.08
N ALA A 27 12.35 -21.03 1.03
CA ALA A 27 12.48 -19.66 0.54
C ALA A 27 11.14 -19.09 0.05
N THR A 28 10.30 -19.87 -0.61
CA THR A 28 9.01 -19.40 -1.15
C THR A 28 8.06 -18.92 -0.06
N LEU A 29 7.94 -19.63 1.06
CA LEU A 29 7.06 -19.26 2.17
C LEU A 29 7.53 -17.97 2.87
N SER A 30 8.84 -17.86 3.08
CA SER A 30 9.44 -16.68 3.72
C SER A 30 9.32 -15.42 2.84
N TYR A 31 9.44 -15.59 1.52
CA TYR A 31 9.37 -14.49 0.57
C TYR A 31 7.98 -13.82 0.53
N GLN A 32 6.90 -14.59 0.56
CA GLN A 32 5.53 -14.05 0.56
C GLN A 32 5.26 -13.17 1.78
N GLY A 33 5.67 -13.59 2.96
CA GLY A 33 5.54 -12.79 4.18
C GLY A 33 6.35 -11.50 4.13
N TYR A 34 7.58 -11.57 3.60
CA TYR A 34 8.44 -10.40 3.43
C TYR A 34 7.84 -9.38 2.46
N VAL A 35 7.35 -9.82 1.30
CA VAL A 35 6.73 -8.93 0.29
C VAL A 35 5.50 -8.23 0.86
N SER A 36 4.62 -8.95 1.56
CA SER A 36 3.43 -8.35 2.19
C SER A 36 3.81 -7.30 3.23
N GLY A 37 4.80 -7.59 4.08
CA GLY A 37 5.31 -6.63 5.06
C GLY A 37 5.93 -5.38 4.44
N THR A 38 6.67 -5.56 3.34
CA THR A 38 7.28 -4.44 2.59
C THR A 38 6.22 -3.54 1.97
N LYS A 39 5.22 -4.12 1.31
CA LYS A 39 4.09 -3.37 0.73
C LYS A 39 3.37 -2.53 1.78
N LYS A 40 3.08 -3.10 2.94
CA LYS A 40 2.47 -2.37 4.06
C LYS A 40 3.34 -1.19 4.50
N LYS A 41 4.65 -1.37 4.64
CA LYS A 41 5.58 -0.29 5.03
C LYS A 41 5.69 0.79 3.95
N SER A 42 5.70 0.43 2.68
CA SER A 42 5.67 1.40 1.58
C SER A 42 4.38 2.22 1.62
N THR A 43 3.23 1.60 1.89
CA THR A 43 1.94 2.29 2.05
C THR A 43 1.97 3.27 3.23
N GLU A 44 2.48 2.85 4.39
CA GLU A 44 2.63 3.73 5.56
C GLU A 44 3.51 4.96 5.24
N ASN A 45 4.59 4.77 4.47
CA ASN A 45 5.44 5.87 4.01
C ASN A 45 4.73 6.80 3.04
N ALA A 46 3.96 6.26 2.08
CA ALA A 46 3.16 7.05 1.14
C ALA A 46 2.12 7.89 1.89
N MET A 47 1.41 7.31 2.86
CA MET A 47 0.45 8.04 3.70
C MET A 47 1.11 9.20 4.45
N GLN A 48 2.33 9.01 4.97
CA GLN A 48 3.08 10.09 5.63
C GLN A 48 3.49 11.19 4.66
N GLN A 49 3.86 10.87 3.42
CA GLN A 49 4.17 11.84 2.40
C GLN A 49 2.92 12.65 2.00
N ILE A 50 1.78 11.98 1.82
CA ILE A 50 0.49 12.64 1.57
C ILE A 50 0.17 13.61 2.72
N ALA A 51 0.39 13.21 3.98
CA ALA A 51 0.13 14.07 5.13
C ALA A 51 1.01 15.33 5.14
N LEU A 52 2.26 15.24 4.71
CA LEU A 52 3.13 16.41 4.55
C LEU A 52 2.62 17.33 3.45
N LEU A 53 2.24 16.79 2.30
CA LEU A 53 1.70 17.56 1.18
C LEU A 53 0.34 18.20 1.49
N GLN A 54 -0.47 17.58 2.34
CA GLN A 54 -1.71 18.20 2.83
C GLN A 54 -1.45 19.54 3.52
N THR A 55 -0.35 19.65 4.25
CA THR A 55 0.03 20.92 4.90
C THR A 55 0.43 21.97 3.88
N GLU A 56 1.14 21.58 2.84
CA GLU A 56 1.51 22.45 1.72
C GLU A 56 0.27 22.87 0.91
N TYR A 57 -0.59 21.91 0.60
CA TYR A 57 -1.85 22.17 -0.12
C TYR A 57 -2.74 23.16 0.65
N LEU A 58 -2.90 22.97 1.95
CA LEU A 58 -3.62 23.91 2.82
C LEU A 58 -3.01 25.32 2.76
N SER A 59 -1.69 25.41 2.76
CA SER A 59 -0.97 26.71 2.71
C SER A 59 -1.23 27.46 1.41
N ASN A 60 -1.39 26.73 0.30
CA ASN A 60 -1.57 27.29 -1.04
C ASN A 60 -3.03 27.59 -1.40
N THR A 61 -3.96 26.77 -0.90
CA THR A 61 -5.38 26.82 -1.30
C THR A 61 -6.31 27.32 -0.21
N GLY A 62 -5.89 27.24 1.06
CA GLY A 62 -6.69 27.57 2.23
C GLY A 62 -7.53 26.42 2.78
N ASP A 63 -7.58 25.27 2.09
CA ASP A 63 -8.31 24.06 2.49
C ASP A 63 -7.45 22.82 2.33
N TYR A 64 -7.79 21.73 3.03
CA TYR A 64 -7.20 20.43 2.78
C TYR A 64 -7.76 19.80 1.51
N PHE A 65 -6.98 18.95 0.87
CA PHE A 65 -7.42 18.12 -0.24
C PHE A 65 -8.27 16.96 0.27
N TYR A 66 -9.38 16.67 -0.39
CA TYR A 66 -10.23 15.51 -0.17
C TYR A 66 -10.61 14.90 -1.51
N ASN A 67 -10.54 13.57 -1.63
CA ASN A 67 -11.01 12.86 -2.83
C ASN A 67 -12.51 13.03 -3.03
N GLU A 68 -13.28 12.95 -1.93
CA GLU A 68 -14.73 13.12 -1.94
C GLU A 68 -15.11 14.22 -0.94
N LYS A 69 -15.48 15.41 -1.43
CA LYS A 69 -15.91 16.52 -0.58
C LYS A 69 -17.18 16.24 0.21
N GLU A 70 -18.03 15.32 -0.30
CA GLU A 70 -19.31 14.95 0.29
C GLU A 70 -19.24 13.62 1.07
N ALA A 71 -18.05 12.99 1.12
CA ALA A 71 -17.88 11.80 1.96
C ALA A 71 -18.21 12.14 3.42
N PRO A 72 -18.83 11.20 4.16
CA PRO A 72 -19.21 11.43 5.55
C PRO A 72 -18.02 11.85 6.42
N GLY A 73 -16.81 11.55 5.97
CA GLY A 73 -15.61 11.80 6.75
C GLY A 73 -15.61 11.01 8.05
N ALA A 74 -14.59 11.22 8.87
CA ALA A 74 -14.52 10.61 10.19
C ALA A 74 -14.72 11.64 11.28
N THR A 75 -15.55 11.32 12.27
CA THR A 75 -15.81 12.15 13.45
C THR A 75 -15.06 11.66 14.68
N GLY A 76 -14.62 10.41 14.68
CA GLY A 76 -13.92 9.77 15.77
C GLY A 76 -13.08 8.56 15.36
N PRO A 77 -12.55 7.81 16.33
CA PRO A 77 -11.75 6.62 16.07
C PRO A 77 -12.56 5.46 15.49
N ASP A 78 -13.84 5.35 15.81
CA ASP A 78 -14.67 4.20 15.44
C ASP A 78 -15.02 4.19 13.95
N ASP A 79 -15.09 5.36 13.31
CA ASP A 79 -15.40 5.54 11.90
C ASP A 79 -14.14 5.89 11.05
N ALA A 80 -12.96 5.88 11.68
CA ALA A 80 -11.72 6.28 11.03
C ALA A 80 -11.35 5.41 9.81
N LEU A 81 -11.61 4.11 9.88
CA LEU A 81 -11.29 3.16 8.80
C LEU A 81 -12.29 3.19 7.64
N ASP A 82 -13.45 3.77 7.85
CA ASP A 82 -14.53 3.88 6.86
C ASP A 82 -14.81 5.34 6.46
N ALA A 83 -13.86 6.23 6.75
CA ALA A 83 -13.96 7.67 6.44
C ALA A 83 -14.10 7.95 4.93
N CYS A 84 -13.48 7.14 4.11
CA CYS A 84 -13.67 7.08 2.66
C CYS A 84 -13.39 5.66 2.15
N THR A 85 -13.86 5.36 0.95
CA THR A 85 -13.62 4.08 0.29
C THR A 85 -12.63 4.27 -0.85
N PRO A 86 -11.37 3.81 -0.71
CA PRO A 86 -10.41 3.90 -1.80
C PRO A 86 -10.89 3.14 -3.04
N SER A 87 -10.77 3.74 -4.20
CA SER A 87 -11.22 3.15 -5.47
C SER A 87 -10.14 3.17 -6.55
N THR A 88 -10.24 2.22 -7.49
CA THR A 88 -9.38 2.13 -8.67
C THR A 88 -9.78 3.09 -9.78
N THR A 89 -11.08 3.34 -9.90
CA THR A 89 -11.69 4.20 -10.92
C THR A 89 -12.88 4.90 -10.32
N GLY A 90 -13.05 6.17 -10.60
CA GLY A 90 -14.29 6.87 -10.34
C GLY A 90 -15.44 6.27 -11.16
N GLY A 91 -16.62 6.15 -10.58
CA GLY A 91 -17.78 5.51 -11.21
C GLY A 91 -18.30 6.16 -12.50
N ASP A 92 -17.78 7.34 -12.85
CA ASP A 92 -18.09 8.13 -14.04
C ASP A 92 -16.93 8.14 -15.07
N GLY A 93 -15.89 7.32 -14.88
CA GLY A 93 -14.67 7.32 -15.69
C GLY A 93 -13.63 8.35 -15.25
N SER A 94 -13.79 8.97 -14.09
CA SER A 94 -12.78 9.79 -13.45
C SER A 94 -11.59 8.95 -12.95
N LEU A 95 -10.53 9.62 -12.55
CA LEU A 95 -9.35 8.96 -11.93
C LEU A 95 -9.76 8.23 -10.66
N GLY A 96 -9.09 7.13 -10.35
CA GLY A 96 -9.18 6.47 -9.06
C GLY A 96 -8.69 7.39 -7.94
N SER A 97 -9.04 7.06 -6.69
CA SER A 97 -8.69 7.91 -5.54
C SER A 97 -7.18 8.11 -5.39
N SER A 98 -6.37 7.08 -5.62
CA SER A 98 -4.90 7.18 -5.58
C SER A 98 -4.35 8.04 -6.70
N GLU A 99 -4.83 7.85 -7.93
CA GLU A 99 -4.45 8.63 -9.11
C GLU A 99 -4.83 10.10 -8.98
N GLU A 100 -5.98 10.40 -8.38
CA GLU A 100 -6.41 11.76 -8.11
C GLU A 100 -5.50 12.46 -7.10
N ILE A 101 -5.07 11.76 -6.04
CA ILE A 101 -4.10 12.26 -5.08
C ILE A 101 -2.78 12.59 -5.79
N GLU A 102 -2.30 11.69 -6.65
CA GLU A 102 -1.07 11.89 -7.41
C GLU A 102 -1.17 13.11 -8.34
N ALA A 103 -2.22 13.18 -9.12
CA ALA A 103 -2.43 14.28 -10.07
C ALA A 103 -2.57 15.66 -9.39
N LYS A 104 -3.02 15.72 -8.14
CA LYS A 104 -3.29 16.96 -7.41
C LYS A 104 -2.18 17.38 -6.44
N MET A 105 -1.46 16.42 -5.91
CA MET A 105 -0.52 16.65 -4.80
C MET A 105 0.94 16.35 -5.16
N PHE A 106 1.16 15.48 -6.14
CA PHE A 106 2.50 15.11 -6.59
C PHE A 106 2.69 15.61 -8.03
N ASP A 107 3.60 16.56 -8.21
CA ASP A 107 3.94 17.12 -9.52
C ASP A 107 4.78 16.08 -10.30
N GLU A 108 4.13 15.19 -11.05
CA GLU A 108 4.72 14.09 -11.85
C GLU A 108 5.42 12.97 -11.01
N GLY A 109 5.14 12.85 -9.73
CA GLY A 109 5.73 11.81 -8.88
C GLY A 109 4.80 10.60 -8.73
N ASP A 110 5.20 9.47 -9.25
CA ASP A 110 4.53 8.17 -9.08
C ASP A 110 4.88 7.57 -7.70
N ILE A 111 4.26 8.07 -6.64
CA ILE A 111 4.55 7.68 -5.25
C ILE A 111 3.57 6.61 -4.76
N ILE A 112 2.33 6.63 -5.26
CA ILE A 112 1.30 5.64 -4.95
C ILE A 112 1.23 4.65 -6.11
N THR A 113 2.28 3.88 -6.31
CA THR A 113 2.36 2.92 -7.41
C THR A 113 1.41 1.74 -7.18
N GLU A 114 0.90 1.14 -8.24
CA GLU A 114 0.18 -0.14 -8.17
C GLU A 114 1.00 -1.24 -7.47
N GLU A 115 2.33 -1.13 -7.49
CA GLU A 115 3.26 -2.05 -6.83
C GLU A 115 3.11 -2.06 -5.30
N ILE A 116 2.65 -0.95 -4.70
CA ILE A 116 2.34 -0.86 -3.27
C ILE A 116 1.23 -1.85 -2.90
N GLY A 117 0.29 -2.09 -3.83
CA GLY A 117 -0.82 -3.03 -3.64
C GLY A 117 -1.83 -2.56 -2.59
N TYR A 118 -1.97 -1.25 -2.43
CA TYR A 118 -2.97 -0.58 -1.62
C TYR A 118 -3.57 0.59 -2.39
N TRP A 119 -4.88 0.77 -2.23
CA TRP A 119 -5.59 1.95 -2.68
C TRP A 119 -5.67 2.96 -1.56
N ILE A 120 -5.51 4.24 -1.86
CA ILE A 120 -5.49 5.31 -0.85
C ILE A 120 -6.55 6.35 -1.19
N CYS A 121 -7.26 6.85 -0.19
CA CYS A 121 -8.15 8.00 -0.29
C CYS A 121 -7.94 8.96 0.88
N VAL A 122 -8.39 10.20 0.72
CA VAL A 122 -8.33 11.24 1.75
C VAL A 122 -9.73 11.78 1.99
N ALA A 123 -10.14 11.84 3.24
CA ALA A 123 -11.42 12.38 3.67
C ALA A 123 -11.26 13.45 4.76
N SER A 124 -12.34 14.16 5.07
CA SER A 124 -12.35 15.08 6.17
C SER A 124 -12.33 14.35 7.53
N TYR A 125 -11.69 14.95 8.51
CA TYR A 125 -11.68 14.48 9.89
C TYR A 125 -12.09 15.60 10.84
N LYS A 126 -13.18 15.39 11.57
CA LYS A 126 -13.77 16.37 12.52
C LYS A 126 -14.04 17.76 11.89
N GLY A 127 -14.23 17.80 10.58
CA GLY A 127 -14.57 19.03 9.84
C GLY A 127 -13.45 20.07 9.72
N SER A 128 -12.27 19.84 10.30
CA SER A 128 -11.17 20.81 10.31
C SER A 128 -9.79 20.22 10.10
N SER A 129 -9.73 18.92 9.81
CA SER A 129 -8.51 18.16 9.57
C SER A 129 -8.78 17.10 8.53
N PHE A 130 -7.78 16.30 8.19
CA PHE A 130 -7.90 15.20 7.23
C PHE A 130 -7.62 13.86 7.87
N ILE A 131 -8.09 12.80 7.22
CA ILE A 131 -7.74 11.42 7.46
C ILE A 131 -7.42 10.75 6.14
N ILE A 132 -6.36 9.97 6.13
CA ILE A 132 -5.92 9.20 4.98
C ILE A 132 -6.26 7.75 5.27
N VAL A 133 -6.99 7.10 4.38
CA VAL A 133 -7.35 5.68 4.49
C VAL A 133 -6.64 4.91 3.38
N ALA A 134 -6.04 3.79 3.73
CA ALA A 134 -5.45 2.85 2.79
C ALA A 134 -6.07 1.47 2.97
N GLU A 135 -6.52 0.88 1.88
CA GLU A 135 -7.09 -0.47 1.82
C GLU A 135 -6.27 -1.34 0.88
N LYS A 136 -5.96 -2.57 1.31
CA LYS A 136 -5.22 -3.52 0.49
C LYS A 136 -6.01 -3.84 -0.79
N ALA A 137 -5.36 -3.66 -1.95
CA ALA A 137 -5.93 -4.00 -3.23
C ALA A 137 -6.22 -5.51 -3.29
N SER A 138 -7.40 -5.88 -3.75
CA SER A 138 -7.79 -7.26 -4.05
C SER A 138 -8.57 -7.28 -5.34
N GLU A 139 -8.32 -8.27 -6.19
CA GLU A 139 -9.12 -8.50 -7.39
C GLU A 139 -10.52 -9.06 -7.04
N ASP A 140 -10.64 -9.66 -5.86
CA ASP A 140 -11.92 -10.17 -5.34
C ASP A 140 -12.66 -9.09 -4.57
N THR A 141 -13.70 -8.54 -5.17
CA THR A 141 -14.55 -7.49 -4.57
C THR A 141 -15.41 -8.02 -3.42
N THR A 142 -15.49 -9.33 -3.22
CA THR A 142 -16.23 -9.96 -2.12
C THR A 142 -15.38 -10.18 -0.88
N ASP A 143 -14.06 -9.97 -0.97
CA ASP A 143 -13.13 -10.09 0.15
C ASP A 143 -13.31 -8.91 1.11
N THR A 144 -14.06 -9.14 2.19
CA THR A 144 -14.31 -8.16 3.26
C THR A 144 -13.20 -8.16 4.34
N GLU A 145 -12.29 -9.12 4.29
CA GLU A 145 -11.21 -9.30 5.28
C GLU A 145 -9.89 -8.64 4.86
N ARG A 146 -9.97 -7.47 4.22
CA ARG A 146 -8.79 -6.75 3.76
C ARG A 146 -8.13 -5.95 4.89
N CYS A 147 -6.81 -5.84 4.82
CA CYS A 147 -6.10 -4.91 5.68
C CYS A 147 -6.51 -3.47 5.33
N LYS A 148 -7.08 -2.76 6.30
CA LYS A 148 -7.38 -1.33 6.24
C LYS A 148 -6.55 -0.60 7.29
N MET A 149 -5.96 0.51 6.87
CA MET A 149 -5.20 1.41 7.73
C MET A 149 -5.69 2.82 7.54
N ALA A 150 -5.73 3.60 8.62
CA ALA A 150 -6.01 5.03 8.54
C ALA A 150 -5.02 5.83 9.38
N MET A 151 -4.72 7.04 8.93
CA MET A 151 -3.86 7.99 9.62
C MET A 151 -4.48 9.38 9.59
N THR A 152 -4.66 9.99 10.77
CA THR A 152 -5.13 11.39 10.87
C THR A 152 -4.00 12.39 10.66
N GLY A 153 -4.35 13.64 10.38
CA GLY A 153 -3.40 14.75 10.29
C GLY A 153 -2.52 14.94 11.54
N ASN A 154 -2.97 14.44 12.70
CA ASN A 154 -2.19 14.44 13.95
C ASN A 154 -1.36 13.16 14.13
N SER A 155 -1.14 12.38 13.07
CA SER A 155 -0.36 11.15 13.08
C SER A 155 -0.91 10.05 14.00
N ASN A 156 -2.20 10.04 14.32
CA ASN A 156 -2.83 8.92 14.99
C ASN A 156 -3.15 7.82 13.97
N TRP A 157 -2.76 6.59 14.29
CA TRP A 157 -2.93 5.43 13.43
C TRP A 157 -4.05 4.51 13.92
N TYR A 158 -4.86 4.06 12.98
CA TYR A 158 -5.91 3.06 13.16
C TYR A 158 -5.66 1.90 12.19
N ARG A 159 -5.95 0.69 12.62
CA ARG A 159 -5.80 -0.53 11.80
C ARG A 159 -6.87 -1.53 12.20
N ASN A 160 -7.38 -2.27 11.20
CA ASN A 160 -8.22 -3.42 11.50
C ASN A 160 -7.39 -4.66 11.85
N GLU A 161 -8.07 -5.73 12.27
CA GLU A 161 -7.45 -7.00 12.68
C GLU A 161 -6.77 -7.76 11.54
N HIS A 162 -7.08 -7.43 10.28
CA HIS A 162 -6.50 -8.06 9.08
C HIS A 162 -5.16 -7.42 8.67
N CYS A 163 -4.70 -6.44 9.41
CA CYS A 163 -3.41 -5.81 9.27
C CYS A 163 -2.40 -6.37 10.27
#